data_a2bfef106e964375844ae637780bcfe6
#
_entry.id   a2bfef106e964375844ae637780bcfe6
#
_cell.length_a   1.000
_cell.length_b   1.000
_cell.length_c   1.000
_cell.angle_alpha   90.00
_cell.angle_beta   90.00
_cell.angle_gamma   90.00
#
_symmetry.space_group_name_H-M   'P 1'
#
loop_
_entity.id
_entity.type
_entity.pdbx_description
1 polymer ?
#
loop_
_entity_poly.entity_id
_entity_poly.type
_entity_poly.pdbx_seq_one_letter_code
_entity_poly.pdbx_strand_id
1 'polypeptide(L)'
;MISGARSTTVLLAAAVAALAVLIDTEPSAQDLGSVRGRVSIGIPVTAKRGTSTYSRSVPNMALAPESELRHVVVYVKDAPKTAVTPMRAEIRQRNENFVPRVVAVTVGSTVDFPNDDPIYHNVFSLSRTKTFDLGRFPQGKSRGQVFDKPGVVKVFCQIHSHMSATVMVFDHPWFAVPDESGTFDLPGVPLGLHQITAWHERLGDTTQQLRVETGRPATIDFVLPVPAQP
;
A
#
# COMPACT_ATOMS: atom_id res chain seq x y z
N MET A 1 -42.30 51.37 71.71
CA MET A 1 -42.67 50.27 70.81
C MET A 1 -41.69 50.27 69.70
N ILE A 2 -40.76 49.33 69.67
CA ILE A 2 -39.58 49.29 68.78
C ILE A 2 -39.79 48.19 67.76
N SER A 3 -39.89 48.59 66.48
CA SER A 3 -40.02 47.68 65.35
C SER A 3 -38.62 47.31 64.86
N GLY A 4 -38.31 46.04 64.94
CA GLY A 4 -37.05 45.47 64.44
C GLY A 4 -37.15 45.06 62.99
N ALA A 5 -36.34 45.70 62.13
CA ALA A 5 -36.17 45.25 60.75
C ALA A 5 -35.13 44.08 60.62
N ARG A 6 -35.54 42.99 60.13
CA ARG A 6 -34.64 41.86 59.79
C ARG A 6 -34.15 42.01 58.36
N SER A 7 -32.85 42.24 58.21
CA SER A 7 -32.13 42.18 56.92
C SER A 7 -31.87 40.75 56.53
N THR A 8 -32.39 40.34 55.39
CA THR A 8 -32.12 39.05 54.78
C THR A 8 -31.01 39.20 53.72
N THR A 9 -29.84 38.69 54.03
CA THR A 9 -28.71 38.68 53.10
C THR A 9 -28.87 37.50 52.16
N VAL A 10 -29.07 37.76 50.87
CA VAL A 10 -29.09 36.75 49.81
C VAL A 10 -27.66 36.54 49.29
N LEU A 11 -27.09 35.38 49.56
CA LEU A 11 -25.82 34.93 48.98
C LEU A 11 -26.07 34.38 47.58
N LEU A 12 -25.56 35.12 46.57
CA LEU A 12 -25.56 34.67 45.19
C LEU A 12 -24.30 33.80 44.97
N ALA A 13 -24.47 32.47 44.84
CA ALA A 13 -23.41 31.55 44.48
C ALA A 13 -23.29 31.53 42.93
N ALA A 14 -22.23 32.12 42.42
CA ALA A 14 -21.88 32.05 41.00
C ALA A 14 -21.18 30.71 40.71
N ALA A 15 -21.86 29.80 40.03
CA ALA A 15 -21.28 28.58 39.51
C ALA A 15 -20.54 28.87 38.20
N VAL A 16 -19.22 28.85 38.22
CA VAL A 16 -18.37 28.92 37.03
C VAL A 16 -18.30 27.51 36.44
N ALA A 17 -19.05 27.27 35.39
CA ALA A 17 -18.92 26.06 34.59
C ALA A 17 -17.67 26.17 33.70
N ALA A 18 -16.61 25.44 34.05
CA ALA A 18 -15.42 25.28 33.19
C ALA A 18 -15.76 24.38 32.02
N LEU A 19 -15.99 24.94 30.84
CA LEU A 19 -16.14 24.22 29.58
C LEU A 19 -14.73 23.74 29.13
N ALA A 20 -14.40 22.48 29.40
CA ALA A 20 -13.20 21.86 28.86
C ALA A 20 -13.40 21.65 27.34
N VAL A 21 -12.84 22.56 26.55
CA VAL A 21 -12.71 22.37 25.10
C VAL A 21 -11.64 21.31 24.88
N LEU A 22 -12.07 20.10 24.52
CA LEU A 22 -11.17 19.09 23.95
C LEU A 22 -10.73 19.61 22.59
N ILE A 23 -9.54 20.20 22.55
CA ILE A 23 -8.89 20.55 21.30
C ILE A 23 -8.35 19.23 20.76
N ASP A 24 -9.05 18.61 19.81
CA ASP A 24 -8.47 17.61 18.93
C ASP A 24 -7.39 18.34 18.11
N THR A 25 -6.16 18.29 18.59
CA THR A 25 -5.02 18.77 17.83
C THR A 25 -4.75 17.77 16.71
N GLU A 26 -5.22 18.09 15.51
CA GLU A 26 -4.69 17.44 14.31
C GLU A 26 -3.15 17.57 14.33
N PRO A 27 -2.40 16.50 14.00
CA PRO A 27 -0.95 16.57 14.02
C PRO A 27 -0.48 17.72 13.12
N SER A 28 0.20 18.67 13.71
CA SER A 28 0.80 19.80 12.99
C SER A 28 1.79 19.28 11.96
N ALA A 29 1.96 19.97 10.83
CA ALA A 29 2.97 19.62 9.81
C ALA A 29 4.41 19.52 10.39
N GLN A 30 4.63 20.04 11.59
CA GLN A 30 5.89 19.94 12.35
C GLN A 30 6.07 18.57 13.05
N ASP A 31 5.00 17.78 13.17
CA ASP A 31 4.99 16.48 13.84
C ASP A 31 5.16 15.30 12.87
N LEU A 32 5.57 15.58 11.65
CA LEU A 32 5.81 14.59 10.61
C LEU A 32 7.29 14.52 10.25
N GLY A 33 7.76 13.29 10.01
CA GLY A 33 9.09 13.03 9.50
C GLY A 33 9.04 12.28 8.18
N SER A 34 10.16 11.70 7.79
CA SER A 34 10.24 10.81 6.63
C SER A 34 11.11 9.61 6.91
N VAL A 35 10.85 8.51 6.20
CA VAL A 35 11.68 7.30 6.24
C VAL A 35 12.22 7.06 4.85
N ARG A 36 13.54 6.82 4.75
CA ARG A 36 14.24 6.51 3.52
C ARG A 36 15.08 5.26 3.68
N GLY A 37 15.34 4.59 2.59
CA GLY A 37 16.23 3.45 2.65
C GLY A 37 16.34 2.70 1.35
N ARG A 38 16.94 1.54 1.44
CA ARG A 38 17.13 0.64 0.31
C ARG A 38 16.68 -0.76 0.66
N VAL A 39 16.03 -1.41 -0.30
CA VAL A 39 15.77 -2.85 -0.27
C VAL A 39 16.78 -3.54 -1.18
N SER A 40 17.36 -4.62 -0.71
CA SER A 40 18.18 -5.54 -1.51
C SER A 40 17.67 -6.97 -1.36
N ILE A 41 17.99 -7.81 -2.34
CA ILE A 41 17.71 -9.24 -2.29
C ILE A 41 19.04 -9.95 -2.10
N GLY A 42 19.14 -10.80 -1.08
CA GLY A 42 20.40 -11.36 -0.61
C GLY A 42 21.17 -12.25 -1.62
N ILE A 43 20.46 -12.85 -2.60
CA ILE A 43 21.05 -13.55 -3.75
C ILE A 43 20.21 -13.16 -4.97
N PRO A 44 20.83 -12.89 -6.15
CA PRO A 44 20.08 -12.66 -7.36
C PRO A 44 19.18 -13.87 -7.64
N VAL A 45 17.86 -13.66 -7.63
CA VAL A 45 16.92 -14.67 -8.11
C VAL A 45 17.09 -14.72 -9.62
N THR A 46 18.00 -15.56 -10.09
CA THR A 46 18.03 -15.90 -11.51
C THR A 46 16.71 -16.62 -11.78
N ALA A 47 15.80 -15.96 -12.48
CA ALA A 47 14.60 -16.59 -12.96
C ALA A 47 15.03 -17.80 -13.81
N LYS A 48 14.92 -18.99 -13.23
CA LYS A 48 15.06 -20.23 -14.01
C LYS A 48 13.92 -20.19 -15.02
N ARG A 49 14.22 -19.77 -16.25
CA ARG A 49 13.29 -19.95 -17.36
C ARG A 49 12.99 -21.44 -17.41
N GLY A 50 11.80 -21.83 -16.95
CA GLY A 50 11.27 -23.12 -17.28
C GLY A 50 11.26 -23.19 -18.80
N THR A 51 12.03 -24.11 -19.38
CA THR A 51 11.96 -24.43 -20.80
C THR A 51 10.60 -25.06 -21.02
N SER A 52 9.58 -24.22 -21.27
CA SER A 52 8.31 -24.69 -21.81
C SER A 52 8.59 -25.19 -23.21
N THR A 53 8.47 -26.52 -23.41
CA THR A 53 8.64 -27.18 -24.70
C THR A 53 7.54 -26.83 -25.70
N TYR A 54 6.67 -25.88 -25.40
CA TYR A 54 5.62 -25.35 -26.27
C TYR A 54 5.99 -23.96 -26.76
N SER A 55 6.97 -23.93 -27.67
CA SER A 55 7.35 -22.69 -28.36
C SER A 55 6.37 -22.38 -29.47
N ARG A 56 5.31 -21.63 -29.21
CA ARG A 56 4.64 -20.89 -30.27
C ARG A 56 5.51 -19.69 -30.60
N SER A 57 5.97 -19.64 -31.85
CA SER A 57 6.76 -18.53 -32.41
C SER A 57 5.89 -17.26 -32.46
N VAL A 58 5.86 -16.48 -31.38
CA VAL A 58 5.43 -15.09 -31.40
C VAL A 58 6.70 -14.27 -31.57
N PRO A 59 6.72 -13.23 -32.44
CA PRO A 59 7.91 -12.36 -32.57
C PRO A 59 8.25 -11.80 -31.20
N ASN A 60 9.41 -12.17 -30.68
CA ASN A 60 9.86 -11.89 -29.34
C ASN A 60 10.31 -10.42 -29.24
N MET A 61 9.39 -9.50 -28.95
CA MET A 61 9.75 -8.26 -28.28
C MET A 61 9.90 -8.57 -26.79
N ALA A 62 11.01 -9.19 -26.44
CA ALA A 62 11.34 -9.44 -25.04
C ALA A 62 11.51 -8.09 -24.34
N LEU A 63 10.48 -7.70 -23.57
CA LEU A 63 10.67 -6.68 -22.55
C LEU A 63 11.75 -7.19 -21.59
N ALA A 64 12.68 -6.32 -21.20
CA ALA A 64 13.61 -6.64 -20.13
C ALA A 64 12.77 -7.14 -18.92
N PRO A 65 13.18 -8.23 -18.26
CA PRO A 65 12.45 -8.72 -17.11
C PRO A 65 12.36 -7.61 -16.08
N GLU A 66 11.15 -7.39 -15.54
CA GLU A 66 10.92 -6.44 -14.47
C GLU A 66 11.80 -6.81 -13.27
N SER A 67 12.49 -5.84 -12.69
CA SER A 67 13.32 -6.07 -11.50
C SER A 67 12.45 -6.63 -10.36
N GLU A 68 12.92 -7.68 -9.69
CA GLU A 68 12.23 -8.23 -8.51
C GLU A 68 12.04 -7.18 -7.41
N LEU A 69 12.88 -6.13 -7.37
CA LEU A 69 12.74 -5.01 -6.43
C LEU A 69 11.46 -4.20 -6.68
N ARG A 70 10.94 -4.18 -7.91
CA ARG A 70 9.65 -3.55 -8.26
C ARG A 70 8.44 -4.33 -7.74
N HIS A 71 8.64 -5.55 -7.27
CA HIS A 71 7.62 -6.39 -6.63
C HIS A 71 7.62 -6.29 -5.11
N VAL A 72 8.47 -5.42 -4.54
CA VAL A 72 8.51 -5.11 -3.12
C VAL A 72 7.55 -3.97 -2.80
N VAL A 73 6.89 -4.06 -1.65
CA VAL A 73 6.16 -2.93 -1.05
C VAL A 73 6.73 -2.68 0.33
N VAL A 74 7.22 -1.45 0.57
CA VAL A 74 7.65 -1.00 1.90
C VAL A 74 6.54 -0.18 2.51
N TYR A 75 6.16 -0.44 3.76
CA TYR A 75 5.07 0.27 4.43
C TYR A 75 5.21 0.31 5.95
N VAL A 76 4.51 1.26 6.58
CA VAL A 76 4.35 1.32 8.04
C VAL A 76 3.29 0.31 8.44
N LYS A 77 3.68 -0.75 9.17
CA LYS A 77 2.81 -1.91 9.47
C LYS A 77 1.73 -1.60 10.50
N ASP A 78 2.06 -0.82 11.50
CA ASP A 78 1.20 -0.44 12.61
C ASP A 78 0.64 0.99 12.48
N ALA A 79 0.53 1.45 11.23
CA ALA A 79 0.03 2.78 10.93
C ALA A 79 -1.43 2.94 11.40
N PRO A 80 -1.75 4.08 12.02
CA PRO A 80 -3.13 4.40 12.32
C PRO A 80 -3.92 4.61 11.03
N LYS A 81 -5.20 4.25 11.05
CA LYS A 81 -6.11 4.62 9.96
C LYS A 81 -6.18 6.13 9.87
N THR A 82 -6.03 6.66 8.66
CA THR A 82 -6.13 8.08 8.41
C THR A 82 -6.92 8.35 7.13
N ALA A 83 -7.37 9.58 6.96
CA ALA A 83 -7.99 9.99 5.72
C ALA A 83 -6.98 9.84 4.57
N VAL A 84 -7.35 9.12 3.53
CA VAL A 84 -6.53 8.90 2.33
C VAL A 84 -7.24 9.40 1.10
N THR A 85 -6.47 9.91 0.15
CA THR A 85 -7.00 10.28 -1.17
C THR A 85 -6.95 9.04 -2.06
N PRO A 86 -8.09 8.61 -2.64
CA PRO A 86 -8.09 7.55 -3.64
C PRO A 86 -7.24 7.93 -4.85
N MET A 87 -6.54 6.95 -5.39
CA MET A 87 -5.67 7.11 -6.55
C MET A 87 -6.12 6.21 -7.70
N ARG A 88 -5.52 6.40 -8.87
CA ARG A 88 -5.72 5.54 -10.03
C ARG A 88 -4.41 4.88 -10.42
N ALA A 89 -4.42 3.57 -10.60
CA ALA A 89 -3.27 2.77 -11.00
C ALA A 89 -3.64 1.86 -12.17
N GLU A 90 -2.65 1.31 -12.84
CA GLU A 90 -2.86 0.36 -13.94
C GLU A 90 -2.05 -0.93 -13.70
N ILE A 91 -2.64 -2.05 -14.09
CA ILE A 91 -1.98 -3.35 -14.27
C ILE A 91 -2.29 -3.81 -15.69
N ARG A 92 -1.34 -3.63 -16.59
CA ARG A 92 -1.49 -3.95 -18.01
C ARG A 92 -1.34 -5.45 -18.27
N GLN A 93 -2.12 -5.97 -19.20
CA GLN A 93 -1.99 -7.32 -19.71
C GLN A 93 -1.15 -7.27 -20.97
N ARG A 94 0.10 -7.74 -20.88
CA ARG A 94 1.08 -7.66 -21.97
C ARG A 94 1.98 -8.90 -22.01
N ASN A 95 2.11 -9.52 -23.18
CA ASN A 95 2.87 -10.73 -23.38
C ASN A 95 2.46 -11.85 -22.41
N GLU A 96 1.14 -12.03 -22.24
CA GLU A 96 0.55 -12.98 -21.29
C GLU A 96 1.05 -12.80 -19.84
N ASN A 97 1.27 -11.55 -19.43
CA ASN A 97 1.64 -11.18 -18.06
C ASN A 97 0.83 -9.97 -17.58
N PHE A 98 0.63 -9.86 -16.27
CA PHE A 98 0.22 -8.63 -15.62
C PHE A 98 1.45 -7.78 -15.30
N VAL A 99 1.48 -6.52 -15.76
CA VAL A 99 2.60 -5.59 -15.62
C VAL A 99 2.12 -4.21 -15.16
N PRO A 100 2.59 -3.66 -14.05
CA PRO A 100 3.48 -4.30 -13.08
C PRO A 100 2.78 -5.45 -12.34
N ARG A 101 3.57 -6.36 -11.79
CA ARG A 101 3.06 -7.51 -11.06
C ARG A 101 2.52 -7.17 -9.67
N VAL A 102 2.98 -6.07 -9.09
CA VAL A 102 2.53 -5.58 -7.78
C VAL A 102 2.22 -4.09 -7.88
N VAL A 103 1.06 -3.70 -7.37
CA VAL A 103 0.71 -2.30 -7.14
C VAL A 103 0.27 -2.09 -5.70
N ALA A 104 0.60 -0.92 -5.16
CA ALA A 104 0.16 -0.48 -3.85
C ALA A 104 -0.74 0.76 -4.02
N VAL A 105 -1.92 0.72 -3.42
CA VAL A 105 -2.93 1.80 -3.56
C VAL A 105 -3.60 2.07 -2.22
N THR A 106 -4.23 3.23 -2.10
CA THR A 106 -5.07 3.57 -0.94
C THR A 106 -6.49 3.01 -1.11
N VAL A 107 -7.21 2.88 0.01
CA VAL A 107 -8.64 2.50 0.00
C VAL A 107 -9.45 3.49 -0.86
N GLY A 108 -10.41 2.96 -1.64
CA GLY A 108 -11.22 3.72 -2.59
C GLY A 108 -10.59 3.91 -3.97
N SER A 109 -9.33 3.51 -4.15
CA SER A 109 -8.61 3.62 -5.43
C SER A 109 -9.17 2.69 -6.49
N THR A 110 -8.99 3.11 -7.74
CA THR A 110 -9.32 2.29 -8.92
C THR A 110 -8.05 1.75 -9.54
N VAL A 111 -8.01 0.45 -9.82
CA VAL A 111 -6.98 -0.16 -10.67
C VAL A 111 -7.63 -0.52 -12.01
N ASP A 112 -7.05 -0.02 -13.10
CA ASP A 112 -7.44 -0.35 -14.46
C ASP A 112 -6.60 -1.51 -15.00
N PHE A 113 -7.23 -2.34 -15.82
CA PHE A 113 -6.63 -3.51 -16.43
C PHE A 113 -6.71 -3.43 -17.96
N PRO A 114 -5.89 -2.60 -18.63
CA PRO A 114 -5.87 -2.57 -20.09
C PRO A 114 -5.29 -3.85 -20.67
N ASN A 115 -5.87 -4.35 -21.77
CA ASN A 115 -5.36 -5.50 -22.52
C ASN A 115 -4.59 -5.00 -23.76
N ASP A 116 -3.27 -5.15 -23.74
CA ASP A 116 -2.38 -4.80 -24.84
C ASP A 116 -2.14 -5.99 -25.79
N ASP A 117 -2.47 -7.21 -25.38
CA ASP A 117 -2.22 -8.44 -26.14
C ASP A 117 -3.28 -8.65 -27.25
N PRO A 118 -2.90 -9.29 -28.38
CA PRO A 118 -3.81 -9.57 -29.49
C PRO A 118 -4.81 -10.71 -29.19
N ILE A 119 -4.82 -11.21 -27.96
CA ILE A 119 -5.68 -12.28 -27.49
C ILE A 119 -6.59 -11.81 -26.35
N TYR A 120 -7.66 -12.58 -26.10
CA TYR A 120 -8.54 -12.31 -24.96
C TYR A 120 -7.87 -12.68 -23.65
N HIS A 121 -8.04 -11.81 -22.66
CA HIS A 121 -7.75 -12.08 -21.26
C HIS A 121 -8.99 -11.87 -20.39
N ASN A 122 -8.93 -12.39 -19.18
CA ASN A 122 -9.88 -12.14 -18.12
C ASN A 122 -9.12 -11.65 -16.87
N VAL A 123 -9.78 -10.90 -16.03
CA VAL A 123 -9.23 -10.42 -14.76
C VAL A 123 -10.20 -10.75 -13.65
N PHE A 124 -9.78 -11.54 -12.67
CA PHE A 124 -10.62 -11.91 -11.54
C PHE A 124 -9.83 -12.05 -10.24
N SER A 125 -10.53 -12.02 -9.12
CA SER A 125 -9.99 -12.28 -7.79
C SER A 125 -10.98 -13.06 -6.94
N LEU A 126 -10.46 -14.00 -6.15
CA LEU A 126 -11.19 -14.72 -5.10
C LEU A 126 -10.74 -14.32 -3.69
N SER A 127 -9.97 -13.25 -3.55
CA SER A 127 -9.48 -12.76 -2.26
C SER A 127 -10.64 -12.30 -1.39
N ARG A 128 -10.61 -12.64 -0.09
CA ARG A 128 -11.64 -12.20 0.88
C ARG A 128 -11.75 -10.68 0.99
N THR A 129 -10.64 -9.97 0.79
CA THR A 129 -10.58 -8.51 0.77
C THR A 129 -11.42 -7.93 -0.37
N LYS A 130 -11.33 -8.53 -1.57
CA LYS A 130 -12.07 -8.12 -2.76
C LYS A 130 -12.25 -9.29 -3.72
N THR A 131 -13.48 -9.79 -3.85
CA THR A 131 -13.85 -10.78 -4.85
C THR A 131 -14.49 -10.06 -6.03
N PHE A 132 -14.03 -10.36 -7.26
CA PHE A 132 -14.60 -9.82 -8.49
C PHE A 132 -14.23 -10.67 -9.71
N ASP A 133 -14.99 -10.52 -10.79
CA ASP A 133 -14.68 -11.04 -12.11
C ASP A 133 -15.08 -9.98 -13.15
N LEU A 134 -14.09 -9.47 -13.87
CA LEU A 134 -14.32 -8.49 -14.93
C LEU A 134 -14.73 -9.13 -16.26
N GLY A 135 -14.78 -10.48 -16.32
CA GLY A 135 -15.03 -11.22 -17.55
C GLY A 135 -13.90 -11.09 -18.58
N ARG A 136 -14.13 -11.64 -19.77
CA ARG A 136 -13.14 -11.64 -20.87
C ARG A 136 -13.26 -10.38 -21.70
N PHE A 137 -12.13 -9.82 -22.14
CA PHE A 137 -12.12 -8.67 -23.05
C PHE A 137 -10.91 -8.71 -23.99
N PRO A 138 -11.08 -8.18 -25.24
CA PRO A 138 -10.06 -8.23 -26.29
C PRO A 138 -9.03 -7.12 -26.14
N GLN A 139 -8.03 -7.14 -27.02
CA GLN A 139 -7.03 -6.08 -27.19
C GLN A 139 -7.65 -4.69 -27.28
N GLY A 140 -6.97 -3.70 -26.70
CA GLY A 140 -7.36 -2.28 -26.71
C GLY A 140 -8.53 -1.94 -25.79
N LYS A 141 -9.09 -2.92 -25.05
CA LYS A 141 -10.10 -2.67 -24.02
C LYS A 141 -9.46 -2.64 -22.63
N SER A 142 -10.03 -1.82 -21.76
CA SER A 142 -9.65 -1.73 -20.35
C SER A 142 -10.90 -1.85 -19.48
N ARG A 143 -10.76 -2.50 -18.33
CA ARG A 143 -11.79 -2.56 -17.28
C ARG A 143 -11.18 -2.19 -15.95
N GLY A 144 -11.88 -1.40 -15.14
CA GLY A 144 -11.43 -0.94 -13.84
C GLY A 144 -12.16 -1.63 -12.70
N GLN A 145 -11.45 -1.80 -11.58
CA GLN A 145 -12.02 -2.27 -10.32
C GLN A 145 -11.68 -1.30 -9.18
N VAL A 146 -12.69 -0.95 -8.38
CA VAL A 146 -12.49 -0.14 -7.15
C VAL A 146 -12.13 -1.06 -5.99
N PHE A 147 -11.11 -0.67 -5.20
CA PHE A 147 -10.63 -1.39 -4.03
C PHE A 147 -11.00 -0.63 -2.75
N ASP A 148 -12.09 -1.02 -2.12
CA ASP A 148 -12.78 -0.33 -1.02
C ASP A 148 -12.43 -0.85 0.39
N LYS A 149 -11.58 -1.88 0.50
CA LYS A 149 -11.14 -2.46 1.78
C LYS A 149 -9.64 -2.64 1.81
N PRO A 150 -8.97 -2.34 2.95
CA PRO A 150 -7.53 -2.56 3.08
C PRO A 150 -7.20 -4.06 3.10
N GLY A 151 -6.01 -4.40 2.60
CA GLY A 151 -5.46 -5.75 2.58
C GLY A 151 -4.90 -6.18 1.24
N VAL A 152 -4.56 -7.45 1.11
CA VAL A 152 -3.94 -8.03 -0.09
C VAL A 152 -5.00 -8.66 -0.97
N VAL A 153 -4.98 -8.31 -2.25
CA VAL A 153 -5.87 -8.86 -3.29
C VAL A 153 -5.03 -9.51 -4.37
N LYS A 154 -5.18 -10.82 -4.55
CA LYS A 154 -4.55 -11.58 -5.63
C LYS A 154 -5.43 -11.53 -6.86
N VAL A 155 -4.83 -11.21 -8.00
CA VAL A 155 -5.49 -11.08 -9.30
C VAL A 155 -4.96 -12.15 -10.24
N PHE A 156 -5.86 -12.75 -11.01
CA PHE A 156 -5.56 -13.89 -11.90
C PHE A 156 -6.26 -13.76 -13.24
N CYS A 157 -5.78 -14.53 -14.22
CA CYS A 157 -6.47 -14.80 -15.49
C CYS A 157 -6.91 -16.27 -15.53
N GLN A 158 -8.19 -16.53 -15.91
CA GLN A 158 -8.71 -17.92 -16.04
C GLN A 158 -8.13 -18.66 -17.25
N ILE A 159 -7.77 -17.92 -18.31
CA ILE A 159 -7.33 -18.50 -19.59
C ILE A 159 -5.86 -18.87 -19.53
N HIS A 160 -5.05 -18.05 -18.85
CA HIS A 160 -3.60 -18.22 -18.76
C HIS A 160 -3.21 -18.31 -17.28
N SER A 161 -3.08 -19.52 -16.76
CA SER A 161 -2.90 -19.81 -15.32
C SER A 161 -1.61 -19.24 -14.70
N HIS A 162 -0.63 -18.88 -15.54
CA HIS A 162 0.61 -18.26 -15.09
C HIS A 162 0.48 -16.74 -14.85
N MET A 163 -0.60 -16.10 -15.37
CA MET A 163 -0.84 -14.67 -15.18
C MET A 163 -1.39 -14.41 -13.77
N SER A 164 -0.59 -13.77 -12.95
CA SER A 164 -0.98 -13.33 -11.61
C SER A 164 -0.40 -11.97 -11.27
N ALA A 165 -1.13 -11.20 -10.47
CA ALA A 165 -0.70 -9.93 -9.90
C ALA A 165 -1.21 -9.76 -8.47
N THR A 166 -0.68 -8.77 -7.77
CA THR A 166 -1.09 -8.43 -6.41
C THR A 166 -1.41 -6.96 -6.31
N VAL A 167 -2.57 -6.64 -5.74
CA VAL A 167 -2.94 -5.28 -5.34
C VAL A 167 -2.89 -5.23 -3.82
N MET A 168 -2.03 -4.38 -3.26
CA MET A 168 -1.98 -4.08 -1.83
C MET A 168 -2.75 -2.80 -1.57
N VAL A 169 -3.75 -2.87 -0.71
CA VAL A 169 -4.65 -1.75 -0.41
C VAL A 169 -4.42 -1.28 1.01
N PHE A 170 -4.13 0.00 1.19
CA PHE A 170 -3.80 0.61 2.49
C PHE A 170 -4.85 1.66 2.90
N ASP A 171 -5.15 1.73 4.19
CA ASP A 171 -5.98 2.77 4.81
C ASP A 171 -5.13 3.89 5.44
N HIS A 172 -3.90 4.05 4.97
CA HIS A 172 -2.93 5.08 5.30
C HIS A 172 -2.03 5.37 4.09
N PRO A 173 -1.33 6.53 4.01
CA PRO A 173 -0.52 6.90 2.84
C PRO A 173 0.95 6.43 2.91
N TRP A 174 1.40 5.81 4.01
CA TRP A 174 2.81 5.51 4.26
C TRP A 174 3.22 4.15 3.71
N PHE A 175 3.29 4.08 2.39
CA PHE A 175 3.79 2.93 1.63
C PHE A 175 4.50 3.40 0.36
N ALA A 176 5.42 2.60 -0.16
CA ALA A 176 6.12 2.84 -1.41
C ALA A 176 6.50 1.52 -2.09
N VAL A 177 6.56 1.55 -3.42
CA VAL A 177 7.24 0.53 -4.22
C VAL A 177 8.64 1.06 -4.52
N PRO A 178 9.72 0.35 -4.15
CA PRO A 178 11.07 0.77 -4.44
C PRO A 178 11.32 0.96 -5.94
N ASP A 179 12.26 1.82 -6.29
CA ASP A 179 12.74 1.96 -7.65
C ASP A 179 13.62 0.76 -8.09
N GLU A 180 14.15 0.79 -9.30
CA GLU A 180 14.99 -0.29 -9.85
C GLU A 180 16.30 -0.48 -9.06
N SER A 181 16.77 0.54 -8.35
CA SER A 181 17.92 0.48 -7.46
C SER A 181 17.59 -0.07 -6.06
N GLY A 182 16.30 -0.27 -5.78
CA GLY A 182 15.77 -0.65 -4.48
C GLY A 182 15.54 0.51 -3.52
N THR A 183 15.74 1.76 -3.97
CA THR A 183 15.56 2.95 -3.11
C THR A 183 14.07 3.25 -2.92
N PHE A 184 13.69 3.63 -1.69
CA PHE A 184 12.34 4.07 -1.35
C PHE A 184 12.34 5.29 -0.46
N ASP A 185 11.23 6.04 -0.47
CA ASP A 185 10.94 7.19 0.39
C ASP A 185 9.48 7.11 0.90
N LEU A 186 9.30 7.27 2.21
CA LEU A 186 7.99 7.37 2.86
C LEU A 186 7.91 8.77 3.51
N PRO A 187 7.36 9.75 2.82
CA PRO A 187 7.19 11.09 3.37
C PRO A 187 6.02 11.15 4.36
N GLY A 188 6.09 12.12 5.27
CA GLY A 188 4.97 12.46 6.15
C GLY A 188 4.61 11.38 7.17
N VAL A 189 5.56 10.52 7.57
CA VAL A 189 5.35 9.52 8.62
C VAL A 189 5.26 10.24 9.97
N PRO A 190 4.25 9.94 10.83
CA PRO A 190 4.16 10.50 12.17
C PRO A 190 5.44 10.28 12.98
N LEU A 191 5.74 11.20 13.89
CA LEU A 191 6.87 11.02 14.81
C LEU A 191 6.60 9.85 15.77
N GLY A 192 7.66 9.15 16.17
CA GLY A 192 7.54 8.04 17.11
C GLY A 192 8.25 6.76 16.66
N LEU A 193 7.96 5.69 17.37
CA LEU A 193 8.48 4.35 17.06
C LEU A 193 7.49 3.62 16.16
N HIS A 194 7.95 3.17 15.00
CA HIS A 194 7.13 2.47 14.01
C HIS A 194 7.72 1.12 13.63
N GLN A 195 6.86 0.21 13.20
CA GLN A 195 7.25 -1.02 12.54
C GLN A 195 7.22 -0.80 11.02
N ILE A 196 8.37 -0.84 10.37
CA ILE A 196 8.49 -0.73 8.92
C ILE A 196 8.68 -2.12 8.34
N THR A 197 7.86 -2.47 7.36
CA THR A 197 7.87 -3.78 6.71
C THR A 197 8.22 -3.63 5.24
N ALA A 198 9.18 -4.42 4.77
CA ALA A 198 9.40 -4.69 3.36
C ALA A 198 8.78 -6.06 3.03
N TRP A 199 7.77 -6.06 2.19
CA TRP A 199 7.02 -7.25 1.78
C TRP A 199 7.30 -7.59 0.32
N HIS A 200 7.44 -8.89 0.05
CA HIS A 200 7.52 -9.42 -1.32
C HIS A 200 6.74 -10.74 -1.42
N GLU A 201 5.99 -10.93 -2.50
CA GLU A 201 5.06 -12.07 -2.68
C GLU A 201 5.72 -13.44 -2.48
N ARG A 202 6.95 -13.62 -2.97
CA ARG A 202 7.67 -14.91 -2.97
C ARG A 202 8.74 -15.00 -1.91
N LEU A 203 9.31 -13.87 -1.49
CA LEU A 203 10.43 -13.82 -0.55
C LEU A 203 9.96 -13.61 0.90
N GLY A 204 8.65 -13.39 1.09
CA GLY A 204 8.08 -13.11 2.40
C GLY A 204 8.23 -11.65 2.80
N ASP A 205 8.16 -11.39 4.10
CA ASP A 205 8.26 -10.06 4.66
C ASP A 205 9.35 -9.97 5.74
N THR A 206 9.96 -8.80 5.82
CA THR A 206 10.91 -8.46 6.88
C THR A 206 10.43 -7.18 7.54
N THR A 207 10.29 -7.22 8.88
CA THR A 207 9.85 -6.08 9.69
C THR A 207 10.96 -5.65 10.62
N GLN A 208 11.20 -4.33 10.70
CA GLN A 208 12.15 -3.72 11.63
C GLN A 208 11.50 -2.53 12.34
N GLN A 209 11.95 -2.23 13.56
CA GLN A 209 11.54 -1.04 14.29
C GLN A 209 12.41 0.15 13.92
N LEU A 210 11.79 1.32 13.73
CA LEU A 210 12.47 2.57 13.43
C LEU A 210 11.82 3.73 14.17
N ARG A 211 12.63 4.59 14.78
CA ARG A 211 12.16 5.85 15.36
C ARG A 211 12.24 6.96 14.34
N VAL A 212 11.10 7.61 14.10
CA VAL A 212 10.98 8.79 13.22
C VAL A 212 11.01 10.04 14.09
N GLU A 213 11.90 10.98 13.74
CA GLU A 213 12.14 12.24 14.46
C GLU A 213 12.05 13.41 13.48
N THR A 214 11.93 14.63 14.01
CA THR A 214 11.93 15.85 13.20
C THR A 214 13.32 16.16 12.63
N GLY A 215 13.36 16.92 11.54
CA GLY A 215 14.56 17.59 11.03
C GLY A 215 15.47 16.75 10.14
N ARG A 216 15.38 15.42 10.16
CA ARG A 216 16.13 14.54 9.24
C ARG A 216 15.32 13.29 8.89
N PRO A 217 15.50 12.73 7.68
CA PRO A 217 14.94 11.43 7.36
C PRO A 217 15.52 10.34 8.27
N ALA A 218 14.64 9.49 8.83
CA ALA A 218 15.07 8.25 9.46
C ALA A 218 15.46 7.25 8.35
N THR A 219 16.56 6.51 8.53
CA THR A 219 17.07 5.59 7.51
C THR A 219 16.95 4.15 7.94
N ILE A 220 16.54 3.27 7.03
CA ILE A 220 16.39 1.85 7.26
C ILE A 220 16.61 1.06 5.96
N ASP A 221 17.46 0.04 6.01
CA ASP A 221 17.72 -0.83 4.88
C ASP A 221 17.20 -2.24 5.14
N PHE A 222 16.69 -2.88 4.08
CA PHE A 222 16.18 -4.24 4.13
C PHE A 222 16.98 -5.16 3.21
N VAL A 223 17.25 -6.36 3.73
CA VAL A 223 17.72 -7.49 2.92
C VAL A 223 16.62 -8.55 2.97
N LEU A 224 15.93 -8.76 1.84
CA LEU A 224 14.93 -9.82 1.75
C LEU A 224 15.63 -11.17 1.58
N PRO A 225 15.23 -12.19 2.37
CA PRO A 225 15.85 -13.51 2.29
C PRO A 225 15.45 -14.18 0.97
N VAL A 226 16.40 -14.90 0.36
CA VAL A 226 16.07 -15.85 -0.70
C VAL A 226 15.66 -17.15 -0.04
N PRO A 227 14.48 -17.71 -0.38
CA PRO A 227 14.11 -19.02 0.12
C PRO A 227 15.20 -20.04 -0.21
N ALA A 228 15.60 -20.84 0.78
CA ALA A 228 16.47 -21.99 0.52
C ALA A 228 15.80 -22.85 -0.56
N GLN A 229 16.54 -23.20 -1.62
CA GLN A 229 16.01 -24.13 -2.62
C GLN A 229 15.80 -25.48 -1.93
N PRO A 230 14.62 -26.14 -2.12
CA PRO A 230 14.38 -27.46 -1.59
C PRO A 230 15.30 -28.51 -2.21
#